data_7beaa1420ac0dec539054fb298c6f102
#
_entry.id   7beaa1420ac0dec539054fb298c6f102
#
_cell.length_a   1.000
_cell.length_b   1.000
_cell.length_c   1.000
_cell.angle_alpha   90.00
_cell.angle_beta   90.00
_cell.angle_gamma   90.00
#
_symmetry.space_group_name_H-M   'P 1'
#
loop_
_entity.id
_entity.type
_entity.pdbx_description
1 polymer ?
#
loop_
_entity_poly.entity_id
_entity_poly.type
_entity_poly.pdbx_seq_one_letter_code
_entity_poly.pdbx_strand_id
1 'polypeptide(L)'
;GIRDVERSRALGDVYKRQSDYCMYCLGWNYSNGEGVEQNMTEAIRWYTAAAEGGNADAMHDLGWHYDHGEGVEQDMKKAICWYERAAEQNHPAAMNSLGECYAMGRGVPRDLETAMEWYRRAAELGEAMADYNMGWHLEQAGKLSEAYAHYRKAADGNDDSAWWALGRFYENGVVVAQDGKEARRCYETGEKLGSVKCKMRLARCKLLGIGGRREKKAGLDLCRQALELAKESSEKEDYGYEAEMNLLRRTIAENES
;
A
#
# COMPACT_ATOMS: atom_id res chain seq x y z
N GLY A 1 -11.36 7.48 47.75
CA GLY A 1 -12.17 6.24 47.62
C GLY A 1 -11.91 5.53 46.30
N ILE A 2 -12.68 4.49 45.96
CA ILE A 2 -12.50 3.68 44.72
C ILE A 2 -12.49 4.56 43.47
N ARG A 3 -13.37 5.56 43.38
CA ARG A 3 -13.44 6.52 42.24
C ARG A 3 -12.16 7.36 42.07
N ASP A 4 -11.47 7.69 43.16
CA ASP A 4 -10.23 8.49 43.08
C ASP A 4 -9.07 7.63 42.57
N VAL A 5 -9.05 6.36 42.95
CA VAL A 5 -8.07 5.38 42.45
C VAL A 5 -8.27 5.09 40.93
N GLU A 6 -9.54 4.94 40.51
CA GLU A 6 -9.88 4.74 39.09
C GLU A 6 -9.51 5.97 38.24
N ARG A 7 -9.80 7.18 38.75
CA ARG A 7 -9.44 8.45 38.12
C ARG A 7 -7.92 8.65 38.03
N SER A 8 -7.19 8.27 39.08
CA SER A 8 -5.72 8.32 39.09
C SER A 8 -5.10 7.33 38.11
N ARG A 9 -5.66 6.10 38.01
CA ARG A 9 -5.24 5.11 36.99
C ARG A 9 -5.52 5.62 35.58
N ALA A 10 -6.73 6.12 35.30
CA ALA A 10 -7.09 6.67 34.01
C ALA A 10 -6.17 7.84 33.58
N LEU A 11 -5.81 8.73 34.50
CA LEU A 11 -4.84 9.80 34.27
C LEU A 11 -3.43 9.24 33.99
N GLY A 12 -2.97 8.25 34.75
CA GLY A 12 -1.70 7.56 34.53
C GLY A 12 -1.62 6.93 33.15
N ASP A 13 -2.70 6.27 32.71
CA ASP A 13 -2.79 5.66 31.38
C ASP A 13 -2.79 6.70 30.25
N VAL A 14 -3.41 7.87 30.45
CA VAL A 14 -3.37 8.98 29.49
C VAL A 14 -1.94 9.52 29.35
N TYR A 15 -1.25 9.78 30.47
CA TYR A 15 0.14 10.24 30.43
C TYR A 15 1.09 9.22 29.81
N LYS A 16 0.88 7.93 30.10
CA LYS A 16 1.67 6.86 29.48
C LYS A 16 1.49 6.85 27.96
N ARG A 17 0.25 6.85 27.47
CA ARG A 17 -0.04 6.88 26.03
C ARG A 17 0.57 8.11 25.33
N GLN A 18 0.56 9.27 25.98
CA GLN A 18 1.21 10.47 25.45
C GLN A 18 2.73 10.29 25.34
N SER A 19 3.36 9.63 26.34
CA SER A 19 4.78 9.30 26.33
C SER A 19 5.12 8.35 25.16
N ASP A 20 4.33 7.28 24.99
CA ASP A 20 4.55 6.27 23.96
C ASP A 20 4.36 6.87 22.55
N TYR A 21 3.37 7.74 22.37
CA TYR A 21 3.17 8.49 21.12
C TYR A 21 4.33 9.48 20.84
N CYS A 22 4.84 10.17 21.84
CA CYS A 22 6.01 11.05 21.67
C CYS A 22 7.26 10.25 21.27
N MET A 23 7.47 9.06 21.84
CA MET A 23 8.55 8.17 21.43
C MET A 23 8.38 7.70 19.98
N TYR A 24 7.16 7.36 19.56
CA TYR A 24 6.85 7.03 18.18
C TYR A 24 7.20 8.19 17.23
N CYS A 25 6.76 9.42 17.53
CA CYS A 25 7.11 10.61 16.74
C CYS A 25 8.63 10.84 16.64
N LEU A 26 9.38 10.61 17.72
CA LEU A 26 10.84 10.69 17.69
C LEU A 26 11.45 9.63 16.77
N GLY A 27 10.96 8.39 16.83
CA GLY A 27 11.34 7.33 15.91
C GLY A 27 11.14 7.74 14.46
N TRP A 28 9.96 8.28 14.14
CA TRP A 28 9.61 8.77 12.82
C TRP A 28 10.51 9.94 12.36
N ASN A 29 10.79 10.90 13.23
CA ASN A 29 11.69 12.01 12.93
C ASN A 29 13.12 11.52 12.60
N TYR A 30 13.66 10.58 13.36
CA TYR A 30 14.97 9.98 13.07
C TYR A 30 14.97 9.13 11.81
N SER A 31 13.87 8.43 11.51
CA SER A 31 13.72 7.64 10.29
C SER A 31 13.73 8.52 9.03
N ASN A 32 13.07 9.69 9.09
CA ASN A 32 12.90 10.57 7.93
C ASN A 32 13.90 11.75 7.89
N GLY A 33 14.63 12.01 8.96
CA GLY A 33 15.52 13.16 9.08
C GLY A 33 14.77 14.49 9.27
N GLU A 34 13.57 14.46 9.87
CA GLU A 34 12.79 15.66 10.11
C GLU A 34 13.17 16.34 11.41
N GLY A 35 13.79 17.51 11.30
CA GLY A 35 14.26 18.29 12.43
C GLY A 35 15.51 17.72 13.15
N VAL A 36 15.97 16.54 12.74
CA VAL A 36 17.17 15.85 13.22
C VAL A 36 17.90 15.22 12.05
N GLU A 37 19.18 14.88 12.19
CA GLU A 37 19.90 14.09 11.20
C GLU A 37 19.31 12.68 11.14
N GLN A 38 19.06 12.19 9.91
CA GLN A 38 18.52 10.84 9.70
C GLN A 38 19.40 9.78 10.33
N ASN A 39 18.82 8.96 11.21
CA ASN A 39 19.52 7.91 11.92
C ASN A 39 18.60 6.72 12.21
N MET A 40 18.67 5.71 11.36
CA MET A 40 17.81 4.55 11.45
C MET A 40 18.02 3.75 12.75
N THR A 41 19.24 3.69 13.28
CA THR A 41 19.53 3.00 14.57
C THR A 41 18.77 3.68 15.73
N GLU A 42 18.78 5.01 15.80
CA GLU A 42 18.00 5.74 16.78
C GLU A 42 16.49 5.60 16.53
N ALA A 43 16.04 5.63 15.26
CA ALA A 43 14.65 5.39 14.91
C ALA A 43 14.14 4.07 15.49
N ILE A 44 14.84 2.97 15.23
CA ILE A 44 14.49 1.62 15.73
C ILE A 44 14.47 1.59 17.26
N ARG A 45 15.39 2.27 17.93
CA ARG A 45 15.40 2.36 19.38
C ARG A 45 14.15 3.02 19.93
N TRP A 46 13.74 4.14 19.32
CA TRP A 46 12.54 4.87 19.72
C TRP A 46 11.25 4.12 19.37
N TYR A 47 11.17 3.50 18.19
CA TYR A 47 10.05 2.63 17.83
C TYR A 47 9.91 1.45 18.79
N THR A 48 11.04 0.83 19.19
CA THR A 48 11.03 -0.27 20.17
C THR A 48 10.48 0.21 21.53
N ALA A 49 10.93 1.36 22.03
CA ALA A 49 10.44 1.91 23.28
C ALA A 49 8.94 2.22 23.23
N ALA A 50 8.46 2.81 22.12
CA ALA A 50 7.03 3.11 21.93
C ALA A 50 6.20 1.81 21.81
N ALA A 51 6.68 0.81 21.07
CA ALA A 51 6.01 -0.48 20.87
C ALA A 51 5.93 -1.27 22.20
N GLU A 52 6.98 -1.26 23.02
CA GLU A 52 6.98 -1.85 24.36
C GLU A 52 6.03 -1.11 25.31
N GLY A 53 5.88 0.20 25.11
CA GLY A 53 4.90 1.03 25.82
C GLY A 53 3.45 0.72 25.45
N GLY A 54 3.21 0.10 24.29
CA GLY A 54 1.89 -0.29 23.83
C GLY A 54 1.36 0.50 22.61
N ASN A 55 2.21 1.32 21.96
CA ASN A 55 1.81 2.04 20.75
C ASN A 55 1.71 1.10 19.56
N ALA A 56 0.51 0.96 18.97
CA ALA A 56 0.24 0.01 17.88
C ALA A 56 0.88 0.43 16.56
N ASP A 57 0.98 1.75 16.27
CA ASP A 57 1.66 2.26 15.08
C ASP A 57 3.15 1.90 15.14
N ALA A 58 3.79 2.10 16.32
CA ALA A 58 5.18 1.73 16.52
C ALA A 58 5.42 0.21 16.40
N MET A 59 4.47 -0.62 16.85
CA MET A 59 4.54 -2.07 16.66
C MET A 59 4.49 -2.44 15.19
N HIS A 60 3.58 -1.83 14.42
CA HIS A 60 3.49 -2.06 12.97
C HIS A 60 4.78 -1.64 12.27
N ASP A 61 5.27 -0.42 12.51
CA ASP A 61 6.47 0.09 11.85
C ASP A 61 7.72 -0.72 12.23
N LEU A 62 7.85 -1.11 13.50
CA LEU A 62 8.93 -2.00 13.93
C LEU A 62 8.84 -3.37 13.26
N GLY A 63 7.63 -3.91 13.09
CA GLY A 63 7.38 -5.11 12.30
C GLY A 63 7.86 -4.95 10.86
N TRP A 64 7.54 -3.81 10.23
CA TRP A 64 7.96 -3.48 8.88
C TRP A 64 9.49 -3.40 8.75
N HIS A 65 10.17 -2.76 9.70
CA HIS A 65 11.63 -2.68 9.72
C HIS A 65 12.29 -4.08 9.83
N TYR A 66 11.74 -4.98 10.63
CA TYR A 66 12.22 -6.36 10.69
C TYR A 66 11.89 -7.17 9.43
N ASP A 67 10.75 -6.89 8.78
CA ASP A 67 10.38 -7.54 7.51
C ASP A 67 11.34 -7.15 6.37
N HIS A 68 11.75 -5.88 6.29
CA HIS A 68 12.56 -5.35 5.19
C HIS A 68 14.08 -5.32 5.51
N GLY A 69 14.45 -5.45 6.77
CA GLY A 69 15.84 -5.34 7.19
C GLY A 69 16.37 -3.90 7.18
N GLU A 70 15.48 -2.91 7.32
CA GLU A 70 15.88 -1.51 7.37
C GLU A 70 16.26 -1.07 8.78
N GLY A 71 17.55 -0.73 8.98
CA GLY A 71 18.09 -0.32 10.28
C GLY A 71 18.28 -1.47 11.27
N VAL A 72 17.81 -2.66 10.95
CA VAL A 72 17.96 -3.91 11.71
C VAL A 72 18.22 -5.07 10.75
N GLU A 73 18.76 -6.18 11.26
CA GLU A 73 18.82 -7.42 10.50
C GLU A 73 17.42 -7.96 10.23
N GLN A 74 17.15 -8.36 9.00
CA GLN A 74 15.87 -8.92 8.60
C GLN A 74 15.52 -10.15 9.45
N ASP A 75 14.35 -10.14 10.07
CA ASP A 75 13.85 -11.23 10.91
C ASP A 75 12.32 -11.33 10.80
N MET A 76 11.87 -12.19 9.89
CA MET A 76 10.44 -12.40 9.64
C MET A 76 9.66 -12.89 10.85
N LYS A 77 10.31 -13.64 11.77
CA LYS A 77 9.63 -14.10 12.98
C LYS A 77 9.35 -12.94 13.94
N LYS A 78 10.31 -12.03 14.08
CA LYS A 78 10.11 -10.80 14.86
C LYS A 78 9.08 -9.89 14.19
N ALA A 79 9.14 -9.74 12.86
CA ALA A 79 8.17 -8.95 12.12
C ALA A 79 6.73 -9.42 12.40
N ILE A 80 6.47 -10.72 12.24
CA ILE A 80 5.15 -11.32 12.51
C ILE A 80 4.74 -11.10 13.95
N CYS A 81 5.62 -11.34 14.90
CA CYS A 81 5.31 -11.12 16.33
C CYS A 81 4.87 -9.66 16.62
N TRP A 82 5.52 -8.68 16.00
CA TRP A 82 5.14 -7.29 16.16
C TRP A 82 3.83 -6.96 15.43
N TYR A 83 3.61 -7.49 14.23
CA TYR A 83 2.33 -7.35 13.50
C TYR A 83 1.17 -7.99 14.29
N GLU A 84 1.36 -9.18 14.88
CA GLU A 84 0.35 -9.84 15.73
C GLU A 84 -0.02 -8.97 16.93
N ARG A 85 0.97 -8.42 17.64
CA ARG A 85 0.73 -7.52 18.78
C ARG A 85 -0.01 -6.24 18.37
N ALA A 86 0.29 -5.66 17.20
CA ALA A 86 -0.45 -4.53 16.67
C ALA A 86 -1.89 -4.93 16.27
N ALA A 87 -2.06 -6.08 15.63
CA ALA A 87 -3.36 -6.61 15.21
C ALA A 87 -4.28 -6.94 16.40
N GLU A 88 -3.74 -7.38 17.54
CA GLU A 88 -4.47 -7.54 18.82
C GLU A 88 -5.08 -6.22 19.30
N GLN A 89 -4.48 -5.09 18.94
CA GLN A 89 -5.01 -3.76 19.20
C GLN A 89 -5.90 -3.20 18.08
N ASN A 90 -6.32 -4.06 17.14
CA ASN A 90 -7.12 -3.71 15.97
C ASN A 90 -6.41 -2.71 15.02
N HIS A 91 -5.09 -2.80 14.86
CA HIS A 91 -4.35 -1.98 13.91
C HIS A 91 -4.54 -2.50 12.48
N PRO A 92 -5.24 -1.76 11.57
CA PRO A 92 -5.66 -2.32 10.28
C PRO A 92 -4.50 -2.66 9.35
N ALA A 93 -3.48 -1.77 9.26
CA ALA A 93 -2.32 -2.01 8.41
C ALA A 93 -1.50 -3.22 8.87
N ALA A 94 -1.39 -3.48 10.18
CA ALA A 94 -0.72 -4.68 10.70
C ALA A 94 -1.48 -5.97 10.33
N MET A 95 -2.82 -5.93 10.36
CA MET A 95 -3.65 -7.05 9.89
C MET A 95 -3.43 -7.30 8.39
N ASN A 96 -3.34 -6.23 7.57
CA ASN A 96 -3.00 -6.36 6.15
C ASN A 96 -1.62 -6.98 5.97
N SER A 97 -0.60 -6.53 6.70
CA SER A 97 0.76 -7.08 6.66
C SER A 97 0.80 -8.58 7.06
N LEU A 98 0.02 -8.98 8.07
CA LEU A 98 -0.15 -10.42 8.40
C LEU A 98 -0.78 -11.18 7.25
N GLY A 99 -1.82 -10.64 6.62
CA GLY A 99 -2.42 -11.22 5.43
C GLY A 99 -1.39 -11.48 4.33
N GLU A 100 -0.51 -10.52 4.06
CA GLU A 100 0.59 -10.67 3.09
C GLU A 100 1.60 -11.74 3.51
N CYS A 101 1.98 -11.79 4.80
CA CYS A 101 2.88 -12.82 5.31
C CYS A 101 2.32 -14.22 5.05
N TYR A 102 1.04 -14.46 5.36
CA TYR A 102 0.39 -15.74 5.10
C TYR A 102 0.16 -16.02 3.61
N ALA A 103 -0.22 -15.03 2.82
CA ALA A 103 -0.44 -15.19 1.38
C ALA A 103 0.83 -15.57 0.62
N MET A 104 1.97 -15.02 1.01
CA MET A 104 3.26 -15.26 0.37
C MET A 104 4.09 -16.34 1.06
N GLY A 105 3.73 -16.77 2.27
CA GLY A 105 4.52 -17.72 3.06
C GLY A 105 5.80 -17.11 3.63
N ARG A 106 5.78 -15.80 3.93
CA ARG A 106 6.94 -15.10 4.52
C ARG A 106 6.96 -15.29 6.03
N GLY A 107 7.92 -16.04 6.53
CA GLY A 107 8.09 -16.33 7.96
C GLY A 107 7.08 -17.32 8.55
N VAL A 108 6.00 -17.63 7.87
CA VAL A 108 4.96 -18.62 8.18
C VAL A 108 4.68 -19.50 6.96
N PRO A 109 4.11 -20.71 7.13
CA PRO A 109 3.64 -21.49 6.00
C PRO A 109 2.59 -20.72 5.20
N ARG A 110 2.67 -20.83 3.86
CA ARG A 110 1.70 -20.18 3.00
C ARG A 110 0.30 -20.71 3.26
N ASP A 111 -0.62 -19.83 3.58
CA ASP A 111 -2.02 -20.12 3.83
C ASP A 111 -2.91 -18.96 3.35
N LEU A 112 -3.51 -19.17 2.18
CA LEU A 112 -4.35 -18.12 1.57
C LEU A 112 -5.69 -17.94 2.31
N GLU A 113 -6.21 -18.98 2.96
CA GLU A 113 -7.47 -18.90 3.71
C GLU A 113 -7.26 -17.98 4.94
N THR A 114 -6.22 -18.24 5.72
CA THR A 114 -5.81 -17.38 6.84
C THR A 114 -5.50 -15.95 6.36
N ALA A 115 -4.82 -15.78 5.21
CA ALA A 115 -4.54 -14.47 4.64
C ALA A 115 -5.82 -13.68 4.33
N MET A 116 -6.79 -14.33 3.66
CA MET A 116 -8.09 -13.72 3.34
C MET A 116 -8.88 -13.32 4.59
N GLU A 117 -8.74 -14.06 5.67
CA GLU A 117 -9.37 -13.69 6.94
C GLU A 117 -8.74 -12.44 7.55
N TRP A 118 -7.41 -12.33 7.54
CA TRP A 118 -6.71 -11.13 8.00
C TRP A 118 -7.04 -9.91 7.14
N TYR A 119 -7.04 -10.04 5.81
CA TYR A 119 -7.45 -8.96 4.90
C TYR A 119 -8.89 -8.51 5.16
N ARG A 120 -9.83 -9.45 5.37
CA ARG A 120 -11.23 -9.12 5.66
C ARG A 120 -11.34 -8.29 6.95
N ARG A 121 -10.65 -8.69 8.02
CA ARG A 121 -10.62 -7.94 9.28
C ARG A 121 -10.03 -6.54 9.11
N ALA A 122 -8.95 -6.42 8.34
CA ALA A 122 -8.34 -5.13 8.01
C ALA A 122 -9.31 -4.22 7.23
N ALA A 123 -9.97 -4.76 6.21
CA ALA A 123 -10.94 -4.03 5.39
C ALA A 123 -12.18 -3.58 6.19
N GLU A 124 -12.66 -4.39 7.14
CA GLU A 124 -13.76 -4.02 8.06
C GLU A 124 -13.39 -2.82 8.95
N LEU A 125 -12.09 -2.59 9.18
CA LEU A 125 -11.55 -1.43 9.90
C LEU A 125 -11.14 -0.27 8.99
N GLY A 126 -11.42 -0.37 7.67
CA GLY A 126 -11.21 0.69 6.70
C GLY A 126 -9.85 0.66 5.99
N GLU A 127 -9.08 -0.44 6.09
CA GLU A 127 -7.85 -0.60 5.35
C GLU A 127 -8.13 -0.92 3.87
N ALA A 128 -8.03 0.10 3.01
CA ALA A 128 -8.37 -0.03 1.60
C ALA A 128 -7.44 -1.00 0.85
N MET A 129 -6.16 -1.04 1.21
CA MET A 129 -5.18 -1.96 0.61
C MET A 129 -5.56 -3.44 0.84
N ALA A 130 -6.23 -3.75 1.95
CA ALA A 130 -6.71 -5.10 2.22
C ALA A 130 -7.80 -5.53 1.23
N ASP A 131 -8.73 -4.65 0.87
CA ASP A 131 -9.71 -4.92 -0.20
C ASP A 131 -9.00 -5.09 -1.57
N TYR A 132 -7.98 -4.27 -1.88
CA TYR A 132 -7.17 -4.45 -3.09
C TYR A 132 -6.49 -5.83 -3.12
N ASN A 133 -5.84 -6.24 -2.03
CA ASN A 133 -5.17 -7.53 -1.92
C ASN A 133 -6.15 -8.70 -2.07
N MET A 134 -7.33 -8.64 -1.45
CA MET A 134 -8.39 -9.63 -1.69
C MET A 134 -8.81 -9.67 -3.15
N GLY A 135 -9.01 -8.51 -3.78
CA GLY A 135 -9.33 -8.40 -5.21
C GLY A 135 -8.27 -9.06 -6.08
N TRP A 136 -7.00 -8.83 -5.78
CA TRP A 136 -5.88 -9.42 -6.52
C TRP A 136 -5.87 -10.95 -6.43
N HIS A 137 -6.03 -11.51 -5.24
CA HIS A 137 -6.08 -12.97 -5.05
C HIS A 137 -7.30 -13.61 -5.75
N LEU A 138 -8.45 -12.94 -5.71
CA LEU A 138 -9.66 -13.39 -6.41
C LEU A 138 -9.49 -13.33 -7.93
N GLU A 139 -8.81 -12.30 -8.46
CA GLU A 139 -8.47 -12.19 -9.89
C GLU A 139 -7.58 -13.37 -10.33
N GLN A 140 -6.53 -13.69 -9.54
CA GLN A 140 -5.66 -14.85 -9.80
C GLN A 140 -6.43 -16.19 -9.76
N ALA A 141 -7.47 -16.29 -8.93
CA ALA A 141 -8.35 -17.44 -8.85
C ALA A 141 -9.42 -17.49 -9.95
N GLY A 142 -9.45 -16.49 -10.86
CA GLY A 142 -10.45 -16.38 -11.93
C GLY A 142 -11.83 -15.89 -11.48
N LYS A 143 -12.00 -15.50 -10.23
CA LYS A 143 -13.24 -14.97 -9.65
C LYS A 143 -13.40 -13.48 -9.95
N LEU A 144 -13.48 -13.13 -11.24
CA LEU A 144 -13.33 -11.76 -11.73
C LEU A 144 -14.42 -10.81 -11.22
N SER A 145 -15.65 -11.27 -11.04
CA SER A 145 -16.75 -10.43 -10.53
C SER A 145 -16.56 -10.06 -9.05
N GLU A 146 -16.07 -11.01 -8.24
CA GLU A 146 -15.74 -10.77 -6.84
C GLU A 146 -14.52 -9.83 -6.75
N ALA A 147 -13.49 -10.07 -7.56
CA ALA A 147 -12.32 -9.20 -7.65
C ALA A 147 -12.69 -7.75 -7.98
N TYR A 148 -13.56 -7.56 -8.98
CA TYR A 148 -14.05 -6.23 -9.34
C TYR A 148 -14.77 -5.52 -8.19
N ALA A 149 -15.59 -6.26 -7.42
CA ALA A 149 -16.29 -5.70 -6.26
C ALA A 149 -15.33 -5.23 -5.16
N HIS A 150 -14.26 -6.01 -4.89
CA HIS A 150 -13.22 -5.64 -3.94
C HIS A 150 -12.38 -4.46 -4.43
N TYR A 151 -11.97 -4.43 -5.71
CA TYR A 151 -11.28 -3.27 -6.28
C TYR A 151 -12.12 -1.99 -6.20
N ARG A 152 -13.44 -2.07 -6.37
CA ARG A 152 -14.32 -0.92 -6.18
C ARG A 152 -14.29 -0.39 -4.75
N LYS A 153 -14.38 -1.27 -3.75
CA LYS A 153 -14.28 -0.88 -2.34
C LYS A 153 -12.95 -0.23 -2.02
N ALA A 154 -11.84 -0.82 -2.49
CA ALA A 154 -10.50 -0.27 -2.32
C ALA A 154 -10.37 1.12 -2.97
N ALA A 155 -10.91 1.31 -4.17
CA ALA A 155 -10.93 2.59 -4.86
C ALA A 155 -11.77 3.65 -4.12
N ASP A 156 -12.91 3.27 -3.55
CA ASP A 156 -13.73 4.13 -2.69
C ASP A 156 -12.96 4.54 -1.41
N GLY A 157 -12.02 3.69 -0.94
CA GLY A 157 -11.08 3.96 0.13
C GLY A 157 -9.81 4.72 -0.30
N ASN A 158 -9.75 5.24 -1.54
CA ASN A 158 -8.61 5.95 -2.14
C ASN A 158 -7.34 5.10 -2.37
N ASP A 159 -7.43 3.79 -2.49
CA ASP A 159 -6.31 2.97 -2.94
C ASP A 159 -5.99 3.25 -4.41
N ASP A 160 -4.76 3.65 -4.70
CA ASP A 160 -4.31 4.05 -6.03
C ASP A 160 -4.14 2.85 -6.99
N SER A 161 -3.77 1.69 -6.45
CA SER A 161 -3.62 0.44 -7.20
C SER A 161 -4.96 -0.13 -7.63
N ALA A 162 -6.02 0.08 -6.83
CA ALA A 162 -7.37 -0.30 -7.17
C ALA A 162 -7.90 0.50 -8.38
N TRP A 163 -7.58 1.77 -8.49
CA TRP A 163 -7.92 2.59 -9.67
C TRP A 163 -7.24 2.06 -10.94
N TRP A 164 -6.00 1.60 -10.85
CA TRP A 164 -5.33 0.94 -11.96
C TRP A 164 -6.03 -0.37 -12.36
N ALA A 165 -6.40 -1.20 -11.37
CA ALA A 165 -7.11 -2.46 -11.64
C ALA A 165 -8.46 -2.20 -12.32
N LEU A 166 -9.27 -1.29 -11.79
CA LEU A 166 -10.56 -0.91 -12.38
C LEU A 166 -10.42 -0.37 -13.80
N GLY A 167 -9.42 0.48 -14.04
CA GLY A 167 -9.12 0.99 -15.38
C GLY A 167 -8.87 -0.13 -16.39
N ARG A 168 -8.15 -1.19 -16.00
CA ARG A 168 -7.94 -2.39 -16.82
C ARG A 168 -9.24 -3.15 -17.11
N PHE A 169 -10.12 -3.27 -16.11
CA PHE A 169 -11.43 -3.92 -16.28
C PHE A 169 -12.27 -3.20 -17.33
N TYR A 170 -12.34 -1.87 -17.28
CA TYR A 170 -13.04 -1.06 -18.29
C TYR A 170 -12.31 -1.05 -19.66
N GLU A 171 -10.97 -0.99 -19.66
CA GLU A 171 -10.19 -0.99 -20.91
C GLU A 171 -10.39 -2.30 -21.71
N ASN A 172 -10.47 -3.43 -21.00
CA ASN A 172 -10.55 -4.76 -21.62
C ASN A 172 -11.99 -5.30 -21.71
N GLY A 173 -12.97 -4.66 -21.11
CA GLY A 173 -14.35 -5.17 -21.05
C GLY A 173 -14.50 -6.44 -20.22
N VAL A 174 -13.78 -6.53 -19.11
CA VAL A 174 -13.81 -7.66 -18.18
C VAL A 174 -14.83 -7.37 -17.09
N VAL A 175 -15.82 -8.26 -16.90
CA VAL A 175 -16.94 -8.12 -15.94
C VAL A 175 -17.90 -6.96 -16.30
N VAL A 176 -17.38 -5.85 -16.77
CA VAL A 176 -18.11 -4.65 -17.21
C VAL A 176 -17.95 -4.48 -18.73
N ALA A 177 -18.88 -3.75 -19.35
CA ALA A 177 -18.75 -3.40 -20.77
C ALA A 177 -17.47 -2.58 -20.98
N GLN A 178 -16.79 -2.82 -22.13
CA GLN A 178 -15.62 -2.05 -22.49
C GLN A 178 -15.96 -0.57 -22.62
N ASP A 179 -15.30 0.27 -21.87
CA ASP A 179 -15.48 1.72 -21.86
C ASP A 179 -14.14 2.45 -21.69
N GLY A 180 -13.61 2.97 -22.79
CA GLY A 180 -12.35 3.71 -22.78
C GLY A 180 -12.44 5.04 -22.01
N LYS A 181 -13.64 5.64 -21.86
CA LYS A 181 -13.79 6.89 -21.10
C LYS A 181 -13.69 6.60 -19.61
N GLU A 182 -14.38 5.57 -19.12
CA GLU A 182 -14.30 5.17 -17.71
C GLU A 182 -12.90 4.62 -17.40
N ALA A 183 -12.26 3.86 -18.30
CA ALA A 183 -10.87 3.43 -18.15
C ALA A 183 -9.93 4.64 -17.94
N ARG A 184 -10.02 5.65 -18.83
CA ARG A 184 -9.22 6.88 -18.73
C ARG A 184 -9.50 7.63 -17.43
N ARG A 185 -10.75 7.74 -17.00
CA ARG A 185 -11.15 8.38 -15.74
C ARG A 185 -10.55 7.67 -14.52
N CYS A 186 -10.57 6.34 -14.50
CA CYS A 186 -9.91 5.56 -13.45
C CYS A 186 -8.42 5.88 -13.39
N TYR A 187 -7.73 5.88 -14.54
CA TYR A 187 -6.30 6.19 -14.58
C TYR A 187 -5.99 7.65 -14.18
N GLU A 188 -6.84 8.60 -14.55
CA GLU A 188 -6.71 10.00 -14.12
C GLU A 188 -6.88 10.17 -12.60
N THR A 189 -7.77 9.38 -11.99
CA THR A 189 -7.98 9.40 -10.54
C THR A 189 -6.78 8.78 -9.82
N GLY A 190 -6.32 7.61 -10.24
CA GLY A 190 -5.17 6.96 -9.63
C GLY A 190 -3.85 7.75 -9.83
N GLU A 191 -3.69 8.43 -10.98
CA GLU A 191 -2.52 9.30 -11.21
C GLU A 191 -2.49 10.49 -10.24
N LYS A 192 -3.65 11.09 -9.92
CA LYS A 192 -3.76 12.16 -8.92
C LYS A 192 -3.42 11.69 -7.50
N LEU A 193 -3.64 10.40 -7.20
CA LEU A 193 -3.24 9.76 -5.94
C LEU A 193 -1.76 9.36 -5.93
N GLY A 194 -1.03 9.54 -7.03
CA GLY A 194 0.40 9.28 -7.12
C GLY A 194 0.77 7.96 -7.81
N SER A 195 -0.20 7.19 -8.32
CA SER A 195 0.05 5.91 -8.97
C SER A 195 0.87 6.03 -10.25
N VAL A 196 2.08 5.49 -10.22
CA VAL A 196 2.95 5.41 -11.41
C VAL A 196 2.33 4.51 -12.48
N LYS A 197 1.70 3.40 -12.08
CA LYS A 197 0.99 2.50 -13.02
C LYS A 197 -0.17 3.21 -13.73
N CYS A 198 -0.97 3.99 -12.99
CA CYS A 198 -2.03 4.81 -13.57
C CYS A 198 -1.49 5.88 -14.52
N LYS A 199 -0.39 6.56 -14.14
CA LYS A 199 0.28 7.53 -14.99
C LYS A 199 0.73 6.92 -16.32
N MET A 200 1.33 5.73 -16.30
CA MET A 200 1.74 5.00 -17.51
C MET A 200 0.54 4.67 -18.42
N ARG A 201 -0.55 4.19 -17.83
CA ARG A 201 -1.79 3.89 -18.60
C ARG A 201 -2.45 5.14 -19.14
N LEU A 202 -2.51 6.21 -18.36
CA LEU A 202 -3.04 7.50 -18.80
C LEU A 202 -2.23 8.08 -19.97
N ALA A 203 -0.90 7.99 -19.91
CA ALA A 203 -0.01 8.40 -21.00
C ALA A 203 -0.34 7.67 -22.31
N ARG A 204 -0.56 6.35 -22.21
CA ARG A 204 -0.99 5.52 -23.35
C ARG A 204 -2.39 5.93 -23.86
N CYS A 205 -3.34 6.18 -22.97
CA CYS A 205 -4.67 6.66 -23.34
C CYS A 205 -4.60 7.97 -24.13
N LYS A 206 -3.80 8.94 -23.70
CA LYS A 206 -3.61 10.22 -24.39
C LYS A 206 -2.93 10.02 -25.76
N LEU A 207 -1.90 9.18 -25.82
CA LEU A 207 -1.16 8.91 -27.07
C LEU A 207 -2.02 8.23 -28.13
N LEU A 208 -2.84 7.26 -27.74
CA LEU A 208 -3.67 6.48 -28.64
C LEU A 208 -5.09 7.05 -28.84
N GLY A 209 -5.53 8.01 -28.01
CA GLY A 209 -6.88 8.55 -28.03
C GLY A 209 -7.92 7.64 -27.38
N ILE A 210 -7.50 6.77 -26.45
CA ILE A 210 -8.42 5.91 -25.70
C ILE A 210 -9.25 6.78 -24.77
N GLY A 211 -10.56 6.68 -24.88
CA GLY A 211 -11.51 7.43 -24.04
C GLY A 211 -11.52 8.95 -24.25
N GLY A 212 -10.87 9.46 -25.31
CA GLY A 212 -10.83 10.89 -25.58
C GLY A 212 -10.10 11.24 -26.87
N ARG A 213 -9.81 12.54 -27.02
CA ARG A 213 -9.02 13.01 -28.17
C ARG A 213 -7.59 12.48 -28.08
N ARG A 214 -7.03 12.09 -29.24
CA ARG A 214 -5.61 11.75 -29.36
C ARG A 214 -4.74 13.00 -29.21
N GLU A 215 -3.77 12.92 -28.31
CA GLU A 215 -2.84 14.00 -27.97
C GLU A 215 -1.39 13.53 -28.18
N LYS A 216 -0.99 13.30 -29.47
CA LYS A 216 0.26 12.59 -29.81
C LYS A 216 1.48 13.19 -29.08
N LYS A 217 1.71 14.49 -29.14
CA LYS A 217 2.87 15.15 -28.52
C LYS A 217 2.83 15.04 -26.98
N ALA A 218 1.72 15.48 -26.37
CA ALA A 218 1.56 15.42 -24.92
C ALA A 218 1.57 13.99 -24.38
N GLY A 219 1.01 13.04 -25.14
CA GLY A 219 1.05 11.63 -24.82
C GLY A 219 2.46 11.06 -24.80
N LEU A 220 3.29 11.36 -25.83
CA LEU A 220 4.69 10.92 -25.88
C LEU A 220 5.52 11.51 -24.73
N ASP A 221 5.34 12.82 -24.44
CA ASP A 221 6.07 13.47 -23.35
C ASP A 221 5.70 12.86 -21.99
N LEU A 222 4.41 12.59 -21.77
CA LEU A 222 3.94 11.92 -20.55
C LEU A 222 4.43 10.45 -20.45
N CYS A 223 4.51 9.74 -21.58
CA CYS A 223 5.07 8.39 -21.64
C CYS A 223 6.53 8.35 -21.17
N ARG A 224 7.35 9.31 -21.65
CA ARG A 224 8.75 9.40 -21.23
C ARG A 224 8.90 9.71 -19.75
N GLN A 225 8.13 10.69 -19.23
CA GLN A 225 8.11 11.02 -17.81
C GLN A 225 7.69 9.84 -16.94
N ALA A 226 6.65 9.11 -17.36
CA ALA A 226 6.18 7.93 -16.63
C ALA A 226 7.21 6.80 -16.61
N LEU A 227 7.98 6.61 -17.70
CA LEU A 227 9.07 5.62 -17.74
C LEU A 227 10.23 6.00 -16.82
N GLU A 228 10.61 7.27 -16.74
CA GLU A 228 11.67 7.70 -15.80
C GLU A 228 11.23 7.48 -14.35
N LEU A 229 10.03 7.91 -13.98
CA LEU A 229 9.49 7.67 -12.64
C LEU A 229 9.41 6.17 -12.28
N ALA A 230 9.01 5.33 -13.25
CA ALA A 230 8.95 3.89 -13.03
C ALA A 230 10.33 3.26 -12.82
N LYS A 231 11.38 3.77 -13.51
CA LYS A 231 12.76 3.32 -13.29
C LYS A 231 13.26 3.73 -11.91
N GLU A 232 13.11 4.99 -11.54
CA GLU A 232 13.52 5.51 -10.22
C GLU A 232 12.84 4.74 -9.08
N SER A 233 11.55 4.40 -9.24
CA SER A 233 10.81 3.60 -8.27
C SER A 233 11.27 2.14 -8.23
N SER A 234 11.58 1.52 -9.38
CA SER A 234 12.05 0.14 -9.45
C SER A 234 13.48 -0.05 -8.93
N GLU A 235 14.30 1.01 -8.94
CA GLU A 235 15.64 1.00 -8.36
C GLU A 235 15.61 1.03 -6.83
N LYS A 236 14.53 1.57 -6.25
CA LYS A 236 14.34 1.67 -4.80
C LYS A 236 13.63 0.45 -4.23
N GLU A 237 12.61 -0.03 -4.93
CA GLU A 237 11.78 -1.17 -4.53
C GLU A 237 11.27 -1.91 -5.78
N ASP A 238 11.10 -3.24 -5.71
CA ASP A 238 10.58 -4.06 -6.82
C ASP A 238 9.04 -3.96 -6.90
N TYR A 239 8.54 -2.87 -7.46
CA TYR A 239 7.10 -2.63 -7.64
C TYR A 239 6.47 -3.37 -8.84
N GLY A 240 7.21 -4.21 -9.54
CA GLY A 240 6.70 -5.00 -10.67
C GLY A 240 6.19 -4.15 -11.84
N TYR A 241 6.84 -3.01 -12.14
CA TYR A 241 6.46 -2.13 -13.25
C TYR A 241 6.85 -2.65 -14.63
N GLU A 242 7.61 -3.74 -14.73
CA GLU A 242 8.25 -4.16 -15.98
C GLU A 242 7.25 -4.41 -17.11
N ALA A 243 6.11 -5.04 -16.82
CA ALA A 243 5.07 -5.29 -17.81
C ALA A 243 4.49 -3.98 -18.39
N GLU A 244 4.23 -3.01 -17.52
CA GLU A 244 3.70 -1.70 -17.92
C GLU A 244 4.76 -0.88 -18.68
N MET A 245 6.01 -0.90 -18.23
CA MET A 245 7.12 -0.23 -18.92
C MET A 245 7.33 -0.82 -20.33
N ASN A 246 7.27 -2.14 -20.49
CA ASN A 246 7.44 -2.80 -21.78
C ASN A 246 6.28 -2.45 -22.71
N LEU A 247 5.03 -2.43 -22.21
CA LEU A 247 3.89 -1.98 -22.98
C LEU A 247 4.06 -0.52 -23.44
N LEU A 248 4.53 0.34 -22.57
CA LEU A 248 4.71 1.76 -22.85
C LEU A 248 5.84 2.00 -23.86
N ARG A 249 6.99 1.31 -23.75
CA ARG A 249 8.11 1.37 -24.72
C ARG A 249 7.66 0.97 -26.12
N ARG A 250 6.88 -0.13 -26.26
CA ARG A 250 6.30 -0.55 -27.54
C ARG A 250 5.39 0.53 -28.11
N THR A 251 4.50 1.07 -27.28
CA THR A 251 3.58 2.14 -27.70
C THR A 251 4.31 3.39 -28.19
N ILE A 252 5.43 3.77 -27.57
CA ILE A 252 6.28 4.89 -28.01
C ILE A 252 6.87 4.57 -29.38
N ALA A 253 7.53 3.42 -29.52
CA ALA A 253 8.20 3.04 -30.77
C ALA A 253 7.23 3.01 -31.98
N GLU A 254 6.01 2.51 -31.80
CA GLU A 254 4.96 2.48 -32.82
C GLU A 254 4.44 3.88 -33.21
N ASN A 255 4.68 4.89 -32.41
CA ASN A 255 4.16 6.24 -32.62
C ASN A 255 5.24 7.29 -32.90
N GLU A 256 6.51 6.96 -32.79
CA GLU A 256 7.64 7.81 -33.20
C GLU A 256 8.03 7.58 -34.68
N SER A 257 7.67 6.41 -35.23
CA SER A 257 7.76 6.12 -36.67
C SER A 257 6.65 6.81 -37.46
#